data_8cf5705780938a08e4726228b3276ced
#
_entry.id   8cf5705780938a08e4726228b3276ced
#
_cell.length_a   1.000
_cell.length_b   1.000
_cell.length_c   1.000
_cell.angle_alpha   90.00
_cell.angle_beta   90.00
_cell.angle_gamma   90.00
#
_symmetry.space_group_name_H-M   'P 1'
#
loop_
_entity.id
_entity.type
_entity.pdbx_description
1 polymer ?
#
loop_
_entity_poly.entity_id
_entity_poly.type
_entity_poly.pdbx_seq_one_letter_code
_entity_poly.pdbx_strand_id
1 'polypeptide(L)'
;MPELSKLQEINSYKSKNLNKYPKITKKFKGNFMQNKLFMPLKIGGIEIKNRIIMAPMCMYEVKKEDGRPRCFHKLHYATRAIGGVGMIIVEATAVETRGRITKKDLGLWSDEQIEAHAEIVKGCAKYGAKMAVQLAHAGRKGTCEDIIAPSMIKFSDDYATPKEMSAGDIAIVKQSFVEAAVRAKSAGYEAVEIHAAHGYLINQFLCAGTNKRSDEYGGAFENRIRLLLEILREIKAGANIAVGVRISASSWLKGDWDVEESVKLARELEKNGADFIHVSAGGVYAKVDSAPKFTPLYQAGYAKAVKNAVKIPVFAVGLITKASECEALLLGDVCDGVALGRELLRNPYFAFGAMKEFGESEKIENAYKRAY
;
A
#
# COMPACT_ATOMS: atom_id res chain seq x y z
N MET A 1 -11.26 32.26 -15.07
CA MET A 1 -10.23 31.44 -15.73
C MET A 1 -8.90 31.41 -14.94
N PRO A 2 -8.88 31.06 -13.64
CA PRO A 2 -7.64 30.79 -12.90
C PRO A 2 -7.30 29.31 -12.73
N GLU A 3 -8.18 28.36 -13.13
CA GLU A 3 -7.98 26.93 -12.87
C GLU A 3 -7.14 26.21 -13.91
N LEU A 4 -7.05 26.71 -15.12
CA LEU A 4 -6.21 26.13 -16.18
C LEU A 4 -4.71 26.32 -15.95
N SER A 5 -4.30 27.36 -15.21
CA SER A 5 -2.89 27.63 -14.89
C SER A 5 -2.33 26.65 -13.87
N LYS A 6 -3.10 26.23 -12.86
CA LYS A 6 -2.67 25.26 -11.83
C LYS A 6 -2.52 23.83 -12.38
N LEU A 7 -3.38 23.43 -13.31
CA LEU A 7 -3.26 22.15 -14.00
C LEU A 7 -2.08 22.11 -14.98
N GLN A 8 -1.73 23.25 -15.56
CA GLN A 8 -0.53 23.39 -16.40
C GLN A 8 0.75 23.35 -15.56
N GLU A 9 0.77 23.89 -14.34
CA GLU A 9 1.91 23.77 -13.42
C GLU A 9 2.12 22.31 -12.97
N ILE A 10 1.06 21.59 -12.63
CA ILE A 10 1.14 20.15 -12.30
C ILE A 10 1.59 19.32 -13.52
N ASN A 11 1.18 19.69 -14.73
CA ASN A 11 1.62 19.02 -15.96
C ASN A 11 2.99 19.48 -16.47
N SER A 12 3.45 20.71 -16.17
CA SER A 12 4.79 21.19 -16.49
C SER A 12 5.87 20.55 -15.60
N TYR A 13 5.53 20.05 -14.43
CA TYR A 13 6.38 19.18 -13.62
C TYR A 13 6.76 17.88 -14.37
N LYS A 14 5.98 17.51 -15.42
CA LYS A 14 6.14 16.26 -16.19
C LYS A 14 7.27 16.22 -17.21
N SER A 15 7.84 17.33 -17.63
CA SER A 15 8.85 17.29 -18.70
C SER A 15 10.13 18.11 -18.50
N LYS A 16 10.13 19.10 -17.60
CA LYS A 16 11.28 20.01 -17.45
C LYS A 16 12.23 19.67 -16.29
N ASN A 17 11.84 18.83 -15.36
CA ASN A 17 12.63 18.58 -14.14
C ASN A 17 13.45 17.28 -14.13
N LEU A 18 13.21 16.31 -15.01
CA LEU A 18 14.08 15.13 -15.11
C LEU A 18 15.52 15.48 -15.55
N ASN A 19 15.70 16.58 -16.28
CA ASN A 19 17.02 17.07 -16.67
C ASN A 19 17.69 18.02 -15.66
N LYS A 20 16.99 18.41 -14.59
CA LYS A 20 17.53 19.28 -13.52
C LYS A 20 18.12 18.52 -12.34
N TYR A 21 17.94 17.21 -12.27
CA TYR A 21 18.68 16.44 -11.27
C TYR A 21 20.09 16.19 -11.80
N PRO A 22 21.14 16.70 -11.13
CA PRO A 22 22.50 16.50 -11.58
C PRO A 22 22.76 14.98 -11.65
N LYS A 23 23.40 14.53 -12.73
CA LYS A 23 23.96 13.17 -12.79
C LYS A 23 24.84 13.03 -11.55
N ILE A 24 24.36 12.28 -10.54
CA ILE A 24 25.11 12.03 -9.30
C ILE A 24 26.22 11.02 -9.63
N THR A 25 27.20 11.49 -10.43
CA THR A 25 28.43 10.76 -10.76
C THR A 25 29.68 11.54 -10.38
N LYS A 26 29.57 12.58 -9.53
CA LYS A 26 30.76 13.23 -8.98
C LYS A 26 31.01 12.71 -7.57
N LYS A 27 32.05 11.87 -7.42
CA LYS A 27 32.73 11.64 -6.15
C LYS A 27 33.15 13.02 -5.59
N PHE A 28 32.36 13.56 -4.65
CA PHE A 28 32.86 14.65 -3.79
C PHE A 28 33.79 14.01 -2.76
N LYS A 29 35.09 14.23 -2.88
CA LYS A 29 36.04 14.02 -1.80
C LYS A 29 35.70 15.03 -0.68
N GLY A 30 35.16 14.55 0.43
CA GLY A 30 34.89 15.37 1.60
C GLY A 30 33.39 15.33 1.99
N ASN A 31 33.06 14.61 3.05
CA ASN A 31 31.75 14.30 3.63
C ASN A 31 30.86 13.38 2.75
N PHE A 32 30.87 12.08 3.07
CA PHE A 32 29.90 11.12 2.59
C PHE A 32 28.50 11.56 3.04
N MET A 33 27.73 12.19 2.17
CA MET A 33 26.28 12.30 2.40
C MET A 33 25.74 10.86 2.38
N GLN A 34 25.31 10.38 3.53
CA GLN A 34 24.69 9.06 3.67
C GLN A 34 23.47 8.99 2.75
N ASN A 35 23.40 7.93 1.92
CA ASN A 35 22.27 7.75 1.01
C ASN A 35 20.98 7.58 1.81
N LYS A 36 19.97 8.43 1.55
CA LYS A 36 18.68 8.38 2.28
C LYS A 36 18.00 7.02 2.16
N LEU A 37 18.17 6.33 1.03
CA LEU A 37 17.57 5.03 0.78
C LEU A 37 17.96 3.98 1.84
N PHE A 38 19.17 4.05 2.37
CA PHE A 38 19.69 3.10 3.38
C PHE A 38 19.65 3.66 4.82
N MET A 39 19.08 4.82 5.02
CA MET A 39 18.82 5.34 6.36
C MET A 39 17.59 4.64 6.98
N PRO A 40 17.59 4.37 8.29
CA PRO A 40 16.43 3.81 8.95
C PRO A 40 15.23 4.77 8.86
N LEU A 41 14.04 4.22 9.04
CA LEU A 41 12.79 4.99 9.10
C LEU A 41 11.93 4.47 10.25
N LYS A 42 11.45 5.40 11.09
CA LYS A 42 10.47 5.08 12.15
C LYS A 42 9.05 5.17 11.60
N ILE A 43 8.24 4.19 11.96
CA ILE A 43 6.84 4.04 11.54
C ILE A 43 6.05 3.62 12.78
N GLY A 44 5.35 4.56 13.42
CA GLY A 44 4.74 4.28 14.71
C GLY A 44 5.79 3.84 15.73
N GLY A 45 5.59 2.70 16.37
CA GLY A 45 6.51 2.12 17.35
C GLY A 45 7.61 1.22 16.76
N ILE A 46 7.73 1.09 15.43
CA ILE A 46 8.71 0.22 14.77
C ILE A 46 9.76 1.03 14.00
N GLU A 47 10.94 0.44 13.81
CA GLU A 47 11.99 1.02 12.98
C GLU A 47 12.39 0.01 11.89
N ILE A 48 12.35 0.45 10.62
CA ILE A 48 12.83 -0.31 9.46
C ILE A 48 14.26 0.09 9.12
N LYS A 49 15.09 -0.89 8.78
CA LYS A 49 16.55 -0.72 8.56
C LYS A 49 16.93 0.13 7.35
N ASN A 50 16.03 0.27 6.37
CA ASN A 50 16.18 1.11 5.19
C ASN A 50 14.80 1.47 4.63
N ARG A 51 14.75 2.32 3.62
CA ARG A 51 13.51 2.89 3.07
C ARG A 51 12.96 2.14 1.85
N ILE A 52 13.39 0.89 1.65
CA ILE A 52 12.90 0.02 0.58
C ILE A 52 11.81 -0.87 1.15
N ILE A 53 10.60 -0.72 0.62
CA ILE A 53 9.42 -1.47 1.05
C ILE A 53 8.98 -2.40 -0.09
N MET A 54 8.69 -3.67 0.21
CA MET A 54 7.98 -4.52 -0.73
C MET A 54 6.48 -4.18 -0.68
N ALA A 55 5.94 -3.67 -1.78
CA ALA A 55 4.51 -3.41 -1.91
C ALA A 55 3.70 -4.72 -1.91
N PRO A 56 2.48 -4.74 -1.36
CA PRO A 56 1.61 -5.91 -1.41
C PRO A 56 1.20 -6.22 -2.85
N MET A 57 1.33 -7.49 -3.25
CA MET A 57 1.03 -8.00 -4.58
C MET A 57 0.39 -9.37 -4.46
N CYS A 58 -0.87 -9.51 -4.87
CA CYS A 58 -1.59 -10.79 -4.86
C CYS A 58 -0.91 -11.81 -5.77
N MET A 59 -0.63 -12.99 -5.21
CA MET A 59 0.04 -14.07 -5.92
C MET A 59 -0.93 -15.19 -6.33
N TYR A 60 -2.11 -15.26 -5.68
CA TYR A 60 -3.16 -16.23 -5.97
C TYR A 60 -2.70 -17.69 -5.86
N GLU A 61 -1.83 -17.98 -4.88
CA GLU A 61 -1.19 -19.30 -4.72
C GLU A 61 -1.75 -20.14 -3.56
N VAL A 62 -2.94 -19.79 -3.02
CA VAL A 62 -3.65 -20.60 -2.03
C VAL A 62 -4.55 -21.61 -2.75
N LYS A 63 -3.94 -22.67 -3.29
CA LYS A 63 -4.66 -23.70 -4.09
C LYS A 63 -5.72 -24.48 -3.31
N LYS A 64 -5.64 -24.55 -1.98
CA LYS A 64 -6.63 -25.21 -1.11
C LYS A 64 -7.80 -24.28 -0.73
N GLU A 65 -7.79 -23.05 -1.19
CA GLU A 65 -8.84 -22.04 -0.97
C GLU A 65 -9.19 -21.75 0.50
N ASP A 66 -8.31 -22.14 1.43
CA ASP A 66 -8.48 -22.01 2.89
C ASP A 66 -7.80 -20.75 3.48
N GLY A 67 -7.29 -19.85 2.63
CA GLY A 67 -6.63 -18.62 3.04
C GLY A 67 -5.24 -18.78 3.68
N ARG A 68 -4.76 -20.01 3.88
CA ARG A 68 -3.49 -20.27 4.58
C ARG A 68 -2.29 -20.08 3.65
N PRO A 69 -1.27 -19.31 4.04
CA PRO A 69 0.01 -19.29 3.35
C PRO A 69 0.60 -20.70 3.17
N ARG A 70 1.36 -20.89 2.08
CA ARG A 70 1.99 -22.16 1.74
C ARG A 70 3.50 -21.99 1.55
N CYS A 71 4.19 -23.06 1.20
CA CYS A 71 5.63 -23.07 0.93
C CYS A 71 6.02 -21.96 -0.08
N PHE A 72 5.22 -21.75 -1.13
CA PHE A 72 5.42 -20.66 -2.07
C PHE A 72 5.58 -19.31 -1.35
N HIS A 73 4.65 -18.95 -0.46
CA HIS A 73 4.65 -17.66 0.24
C HIS A 73 5.88 -17.52 1.16
N LYS A 74 6.28 -18.60 1.84
CA LYS A 74 7.48 -18.62 2.69
C LYS A 74 8.74 -18.30 1.86
N LEU A 75 8.93 -18.97 0.73
CA LEU A 75 10.07 -18.75 -0.16
C LEU A 75 10.01 -17.38 -0.81
N HIS A 76 8.82 -16.99 -1.28
CA HIS A 76 8.60 -15.70 -1.94
C HIS A 76 9.00 -14.53 -1.05
N TYR A 77 8.48 -14.44 0.17
CA TYR A 77 8.79 -13.33 1.08
C TYR A 77 10.20 -13.43 1.66
N ALA A 78 10.65 -14.63 2.04
CA ALA A 78 11.99 -14.83 2.59
C ALA A 78 13.10 -14.42 1.61
N THR A 79 12.94 -14.70 0.32
CA THR A 79 13.92 -14.28 -0.71
C THR A 79 14.10 -12.75 -0.74
N ARG A 80 13.02 -11.96 -0.59
CA ARG A 80 13.08 -10.49 -0.56
C ARG A 80 13.66 -9.98 0.75
N ALA A 81 13.34 -10.64 1.87
CA ALA A 81 13.95 -10.34 3.17
C ALA A 81 15.47 -10.56 3.15
N ILE A 82 15.92 -11.70 2.61
CA ILE A 82 17.35 -11.99 2.35
C ILE A 82 17.94 -10.92 1.45
N GLY A 83 17.22 -10.55 0.38
CA GLY A 83 17.63 -9.54 -0.60
C GLY A 83 17.74 -8.11 -0.04
N GLY A 84 17.47 -7.90 1.26
CA GLY A 84 17.82 -6.69 1.98
C GLY A 84 16.73 -5.63 2.08
N VAL A 85 15.47 -5.90 1.72
CA VAL A 85 14.38 -4.92 1.91
C VAL A 85 14.17 -4.59 3.39
N GLY A 86 13.77 -3.36 3.68
CA GLY A 86 13.53 -2.88 5.06
C GLY A 86 12.21 -3.35 5.63
N MET A 87 11.17 -3.38 4.79
CA MET A 87 9.81 -3.81 5.19
C MET A 87 9.15 -4.60 4.07
N ILE A 88 8.41 -5.62 4.42
CA ILE A 88 7.57 -6.40 3.51
C ILE A 88 6.12 -6.24 3.92
N ILE A 89 5.27 -5.77 3.00
CA ILE A 89 3.82 -5.78 3.17
C ILE A 89 3.30 -7.00 2.39
N VAL A 90 2.85 -8.01 3.13
CA VAL A 90 2.27 -9.23 2.56
C VAL A 90 1.02 -8.88 1.76
N GLU A 91 0.79 -9.60 0.67
CA GLU A 91 -0.33 -9.41 -0.26
C GLU A 91 -1.68 -9.23 0.43
N ALA A 92 -2.65 -8.67 -0.32
CA ALA A 92 -4.02 -8.50 0.16
C ALA A 92 -4.53 -9.80 0.76
N THR A 93 -4.84 -9.73 2.06
CA THR A 93 -5.24 -10.84 2.90
C THR A 93 -6.68 -10.56 3.35
N ALA A 94 -7.61 -11.41 2.93
CA ALA A 94 -9.03 -11.19 3.15
C ALA A 94 -9.41 -11.29 4.63
N VAL A 95 -10.21 -10.34 5.10
CA VAL A 95 -10.69 -10.29 6.50
C VAL A 95 -11.94 -11.16 6.71
N GLU A 96 -12.63 -11.55 5.63
CA GLU A 96 -13.73 -12.51 5.62
C GLU A 96 -13.75 -13.28 4.29
N THR A 97 -14.41 -14.43 4.25
CA THR A 97 -14.39 -15.34 3.07
C THR A 97 -14.99 -14.72 1.82
N ARG A 98 -16.11 -13.97 1.93
CA ARG A 98 -16.73 -13.23 0.81
C ARG A 98 -15.94 -12.00 0.39
N GLY A 99 -14.98 -11.56 1.21
CA GLY A 99 -14.09 -10.43 0.95
C GLY A 99 -12.89 -10.76 0.08
N ARG A 100 -12.70 -11.99 -0.35
CA ARG A 100 -11.60 -12.41 -1.23
C ARG A 100 -11.77 -11.84 -2.64
N ILE A 101 -10.66 -11.49 -3.29
CA ILE A 101 -10.64 -11.16 -4.73
C ILE A 101 -10.92 -12.44 -5.51
N THR A 102 -10.21 -13.51 -5.18
CA THR A 102 -10.42 -14.87 -5.70
C THR A 102 -10.38 -15.89 -4.56
N LYS A 103 -10.89 -17.08 -4.78
CA LYS A 103 -10.80 -18.18 -3.80
C LYS A 103 -9.36 -18.51 -3.40
N LYS A 104 -8.36 -18.12 -4.21
CA LYS A 104 -6.94 -18.40 -3.99
C LYS A 104 -6.19 -17.32 -3.20
N ASP A 105 -6.89 -16.35 -2.64
CA ASP A 105 -6.30 -15.30 -1.81
C ASP A 105 -5.86 -15.82 -0.44
N LEU A 106 -4.92 -15.12 0.17
CA LEU A 106 -4.65 -15.26 1.60
C LEU A 106 -5.83 -14.75 2.43
N GLY A 107 -5.94 -15.22 3.66
CA GLY A 107 -6.95 -14.83 4.62
C GLY A 107 -6.46 -14.77 6.05
N LEU A 108 -7.13 -13.94 6.85
CA LEU A 108 -7.00 -13.86 8.31
C LEU A 108 -8.38 -13.77 8.99
N TRP A 109 -9.35 -14.49 8.43
CA TRP A 109 -10.72 -14.58 8.96
C TRP A 109 -10.93 -15.66 10.02
N SER A 110 -9.91 -16.51 10.27
CA SER A 110 -9.94 -17.60 11.24
C SER A 110 -8.61 -17.73 11.96
N ASP A 111 -8.65 -18.11 13.24
CA ASP A 111 -7.46 -18.36 14.06
C ASP A 111 -6.58 -19.48 13.50
N GLU A 112 -7.18 -20.42 12.79
CA GLU A 112 -6.45 -21.50 12.11
C GLU A 112 -5.44 -21.02 11.07
N GLN A 113 -5.51 -19.77 10.64
CA GLN A 113 -4.59 -19.18 9.67
C GLN A 113 -3.35 -18.57 10.35
N ILE A 114 -3.39 -18.29 11.67
CA ILE A 114 -2.34 -17.59 12.42
C ILE A 114 -0.99 -18.29 12.29
N GLU A 115 -0.92 -19.60 12.53
CA GLU A 115 0.33 -20.36 12.51
C GLU A 115 1.06 -20.25 11.15
N ALA A 116 0.31 -20.42 10.05
CA ALA A 116 0.89 -20.34 8.71
C ALA A 116 1.42 -18.94 8.38
N HIS A 117 0.78 -17.87 8.85
CA HIS A 117 1.28 -16.51 8.77
C HIS A 117 2.52 -16.29 9.66
N ALA A 118 2.53 -16.83 10.88
CA ALA A 118 3.67 -16.73 11.79
C ALA A 118 4.95 -17.34 11.20
N GLU A 119 4.84 -18.42 10.42
CA GLU A 119 5.98 -19.01 9.75
C GLU A 119 6.62 -18.10 8.70
N ILE A 120 5.80 -17.31 7.96
CA ILE A 120 6.32 -16.27 7.04
C ILE A 120 7.06 -15.20 7.82
N VAL A 121 6.41 -14.66 8.86
CA VAL A 121 6.99 -13.60 9.71
C VAL A 121 8.32 -14.04 10.30
N LYS A 122 8.36 -15.23 10.93
CA LYS A 122 9.56 -15.79 11.52
C LYS A 122 10.70 -16.00 10.50
N GLY A 123 10.36 -16.45 9.28
CA GLY A 123 11.31 -16.63 8.19
C GLY A 123 11.96 -15.32 7.75
N CYS A 124 11.19 -14.25 7.61
CA CYS A 124 11.64 -12.95 7.14
C CYS A 124 12.36 -12.14 8.22
N ALA A 125 11.90 -12.19 9.46
CA ALA A 125 12.48 -11.44 10.59
C ALA A 125 13.95 -11.77 10.84
N LYS A 126 14.39 -13.00 10.54
CA LYS A 126 15.80 -13.42 10.63
C LYS A 126 16.76 -12.55 9.83
N TYR A 127 16.27 -11.91 8.77
CA TYR A 127 17.05 -11.04 7.88
C TYR A 127 16.77 -9.55 8.14
N GLY A 128 16.13 -9.22 9.27
CA GLY A 128 15.89 -7.85 9.69
C GLY A 128 14.84 -7.10 8.86
N ALA A 129 14.02 -7.78 8.07
CA ALA A 129 12.88 -7.18 7.42
C ALA A 129 11.73 -7.09 8.42
N LYS A 130 11.13 -5.90 8.55
CA LYS A 130 9.89 -5.71 9.30
C LYS A 130 8.71 -6.21 8.50
N MET A 131 7.76 -6.86 9.16
CA MET A 131 6.65 -7.53 8.48
C MET A 131 5.33 -6.82 8.75
N ALA A 132 4.64 -6.48 7.67
CA ALA A 132 3.25 -6.04 7.68
C ALA A 132 2.39 -6.96 6.82
N VAL A 133 1.09 -6.94 7.02
CA VAL A 133 0.11 -7.61 6.16
C VAL A 133 -0.95 -6.61 5.71
N GLN A 134 -1.32 -6.66 4.42
CA GLN A 134 -2.41 -5.82 3.90
C GLN A 134 -3.75 -6.51 4.17
N LEU A 135 -4.57 -5.93 5.06
CA LEU A 135 -5.93 -6.37 5.33
C LEU A 135 -6.87 -5.82 4.26
N ALA A 136 -7.68 -6.69 3.66
CA ALA A 136 -8.45 -6.36 2.48
C ALA A 136 -9.85 -6.97 2.48
N HIS A 137 -10.76 -6.29 1.76
CA HIS A 137 -12.04 -6.82 1.34
C HIS A 137 -12.32 -6.37 -0.09
N ALA A 138 -12.53 -7.32 -1.00
CA ALA A 138 -12.62 -7.02 -2.44
C ALA A 138 -13.87 -6.21 -2.84
N GLY A 139 -14.94 -6.31 -2.05
CA GLY A 139 -16.19 -5.62 -2.41
C GLY A 139 -16.72 -6.11 -3.77
N ARG A 140 -17.19 -5.20 -4.60
CA ARG A 140 -17.73 -5.49 -5.94
C ARG A 140 -16.71 -6.09 -6.93
N LYS A 141 -15.43 -6.15 -6.56
CA LYS A 141 -14.37 -6.76 -7.38
C LYS A 141 -14.02 -8.18 -6.92
N GLY A 142 -14.72 -8.71 -5.94
CA GLY A 142 -14.63 -10.11 -5.57
C GLY A 142 -15.25 -11.02 -6.64
N THR A 143 -14.67 -12.21 -6.81
CA THR A 143 -15.19 -13.26 -7.69
C THR A 143 -15.76 -14.44 -6.89
N CYS A 144 -15.88 -14.29 -5.57
CA CYS A 144 -16.52 -15.25 -4.68
C CYS A 144 -18.05 -15.05 -4.66
N GLU A 145 -18.74 -15.93 -3.98
CA GLU A 145 -20.18 -15.84 -3.77
C GLU A 145 -20.52 -14.74 -2.76
N ASP A 146 -21.76 -14.24 -2.80
CA ASP A 146 -22.31 -13.25 -1.84
C ASP A 146 -21.51 -11.94 -1.71
N ILE A 147 -20.94 -11.46 -2.80
CA ILE A 147 -20.20 -10.20 -2.81
C ILE A 147 -21.11 -9.03 -2.40
N ILE A 148 -20.53 -8.12 -1.61
CA ILE A 148 -21.20 -6.93 -1.07
C ILE A 148 -20.45 -5.66 -1.46
N ALA A 149 -21.15 -4.54 -1.52
CA ALA A 149 -20.57 -3.23 -1.83
C ALA A 149 -21.42 -2.11 -1.19
N PRO A 150 -20.95 -0.85 -1.15
CA PRO A 150 -21.77 0.24 -0.65
C PRO A 150 -23.07 0.42 -1.44
N SER A 151 -23.09 0.05 -2.72
CA SER A 151 -24.28 0.13 -3.59
C SER A 151 -24.26 -1.00 -4.64
N MET A 152 -25.42 -1.31 -5.22
CA MET A 152 -25.61 -2.39 -6.21
C MET A 152 -25.04 -2.01 -7.59
N ILE A 153 -23.78 -1.59 -7.65
CA ILE A 153 -23.09 -1.15 -8.86
C ILE A 153 -21.95 -2.12 -9.18
N LYS A 154 -22.08 -2.93 -10.24
CA LYS A 154 -21.02 -3.84 -10.70
C LYS A 154 -19.77 -3.10 -11.18
N PHE A 155 -18.63 -3.75 -11.16
CA PHE A 155 -17.37 -3.16 -11.61
C PHE A 155 -17.31 -3.04 -13.15
N SER A 156 -17.67 -4.10 -13.86
CA SER A 156 -17.83 -4.17 -15.31
C SER A 156 -18.81 -5.28 -15.67
N ASP A 157 -19.04 -5.52 -16.96
CA ASP A 157 -19.94 -6.57 -17.42
C ASP A 157 -19.47 -7.99 -17.07
N ASP A 158 -18.17 -8.18 -16.87
CA ASP A 158 -17.58 -9.47 -16.47
C ASP A 158 -17.72 -9.75 -14.96
N TYR A 159 -18.23 -8.80 -14.17
CA TYR A 159 -18.39 -8.94 -12.72
C TYR A 159 -19.86 -9.04 -12.31
N ALA A 160 -20.13 -9.84 -11.29
CA ALA A 160 -21.45 -9.94 -10.70
C ALA A 160 -21.89 -8.60 -10.08
N THR A 161 -23.21 -8.36 -10.04
CA THR A 161 -23.77 -7.24 -9.30
C THR A 161 -23.70 -7.55 -7.79
N PRO A 162 -23.04 -6.73 -6.99
CA PRO A 162 -22.95 -6.94 -5.54
C PRO A 162 -24.31 -6.64 -4.86
N LYS A 163 -24.53 -7.25 -3.70
CA LYS A 163 -25.61 -6.80 -2.79
C LYS A 163 -25.19 -5.49 -2.13
N GLU A 164 -26.11 -4.56 -1.97
CA GLU A 164 -25.88 -3.38 -1.14
C GLU A 164 -25.75 -3.78 0.33
N MET A 165 -24.72 -3.25 0.99
CA MET A 165 -24.46 -3.54 2.40
C MET A 165 -25.56 -2.95 3.29
N SER A 166 -26.14 -3.77 4.15
CA SER A 166 -26.94 -3.34 5.29
C SER A 166 -26.07 -2.73 6.40
N ALA A 167 -26.68 -2.07 7.37
CA ALA A 167 -25.97 -1.63 8.59
C ALA A 167 -25.32 -2.82 9.33
N GLY A 168 -25.97 -3.98 9.33
CA GLY A 168 -25.41 -5.21 9.87
C GLY A 168 -24.17 -5.69 9.13
N ASP A 169 -24.16 -5.63 7.78
CA ASP A 169 -22.97 -5.98 6.99
C ASP A 169 -21.81 -5.03 7.28
N ILE A 170 -22.06 -3.73 7.43
CA ILE A 170 -21.05 -2.74 7.79
C ILE A 170 -20.44 -3.06 9.16
N ALA A 171 -21.26 -3.40 10.15
CA ALA A 171 -20.78 -3.77 11.48
C ALA A 171 -19.92 -5.05 11.44
N ILE A 172 -20.34 -6.08 10.70
CA ILE A 172 -19.59 -7.32 10.52
C ILE A 172 -18.25 -7.05 9.85
N VAL A 173 -18.22 -6.26 8.78
CA VAL A 173 -16.96 -5.94 8.07
C VAL A 173 -16.00 -5.18 8.99
N LYS A 174 -16.46 -4.20 9.75
CA LYS A 174 -15.61 -3.49 10.73
C LYS A 174 -15.00 -4.47 11.72
N GLN A 175 -15.82 -5.30 12.33
CA GLN A 175 -15.36 -6.32 13.29
C GLN A 175 -14.35 -7.28 12.66
N SER A 176 -14.58 -7.72 11.42
CA SER A 176 -13.67 -8.60 10.67
C SER A 176 -12.29 -7.97 10.45
N PHE A 177 -12.21 -6.67 10.18
CA PHE A 177 -10.92 -5.96 10.08
C PHE A 177 -10.19 -5.92 11.42
N VAL A 178 -10.90 -5.67 12.52
CA VAL A 178 -10.32 -5.65 13.88
C VAL A 178 -9.79 -7.02 14.26
N GLU A 179 -10.59 -8.06 14.09
CA GLU A 179 -10.19 -9.44 14.38
C GLU A 179 -9.00 -9.89 13.54
N ALA A 180 -8.99 -9.55 12.24
CA ALA A 180 -7.87 -9.85 11.36
C ALA A 180 -6.59 -9.12 11.82
N ALA A 181 -6.69 -7.89 12.32
CA ALA A 181 -5.54 -7.18 12.88
C ALA A 181 -5.02 -7.83 14.18
N VAL A 182 -5.92 -8.31 15.06
CA VAL A 182 -5.54 -9.07 16.26
C VAL A 182 -4.83 -10.37 15.87
N ARG A 183 -5.36 -11.12 14.88
CA ARG A 183 -4.72 -12.32 14.34
C ARG A 183 -3.36 -12.02 13.71
N ALA A 184 -3.25 -10.90 12.98
CA ALA A 184 -1.96 -10.45 12.44
C ALA A 184 -0.94 -10.20 13.55
N LYS A 185 -1.34 -9.52 14.62
CA LYS A 185 -0.48 -9.31 15.80
C LYS A 185 -0.07 -10.64 16.43
N SER A 186 -0.99 -11.58 16.59
CA SER A 186 -0.74 -12.92 17.13
C SER A 186 0.22 -13.73 16.24
N ALA A 187 0.16 -13.55 14.93
CA ALA A 187 1.10 -14.14 13.97
C ALA A 187 2.49 -13.47 13.98
N GLY A 188 2.66 -12.37 14.73
CA GLY A 188 3.94 -11.68 14.86
C GLY A 188 4.17 -10.54 13.87
N TYR A 189 3.18 -10.14 13.08
CA TYR A 189 3.29 -8.94 12.27
C TYR A 189 3.46 -7.70 13.17
N GLU A 190 4.28 -6.76 12.72
CA GLU A 190 4.58 -5.52 13.46
C GLU A 190 3.69 -4.36 13.00
N ALA A 191 3.10 -4.49 11.79
CA ALA A 191 2.13 -3.54 11.25
C ALA A 191 1.05 -4.25 10.44
N VAL A 192 -0.08 -3.56 10.27
CA VAL A 192 -1.10 -3.87 9.26
C VAL A 192 -1.26 -2.68 8.33
N GLU A 193 -1.62 -2.96 7.07
CA GLU A 193 -2.01 -1.93 6.10
C GLU A 193 -3.48 -2.15 5.73
N ILE A 194 -4.34 -1.17 6.01
CA ILE A 194 -5.75 -1.20 5.58
C ILE A 194 -5.79 -0.91 4.08
N HIS A 195 -6.37 -1.81 3.30
CA HIS A 195 -6.50 -1.62 1.85
C HIS A 195 -7.70 -0.73 1.50
N ALA A 196 -7.46 0.58 1.37
CA ALA A 196 -8.46 1.58 0.96
C ALA A 196 -8.21 2.10 -0.48
N ALA A 197 -7.71 1.23 -1.37
CA ALA A 197 -7.29 1.60 -2.72
C ALA A 197 -7.84 0.65 -3.79
N HIS A 198 -7.54 0.95 -5.06
CA HIS A 198 -7.68 0.10 -6.25
C HIS A 198 -9.10 -0.41 -6.53
N GLY A 199 -10.12 0.31 -6.03
CA GLY A 199 -11.52 -0.03 -6.24
C GLY A 199 -12.02 -1.22 -5.42
N TYR A 200 -11.30 -1.60 -4.34
CA TYR A 200 -11.78 -2.56 -3.36
C TYR A 200 -12.74 -1.90 -2.36
N LEU A 201 -13.32 -2.65 -1.44
CA LEU A 201 -14.48 -2.25 -0.66
C LEU A 201 -14.37 -0.85 -0.05
N ILE A 202 -13.32 -0.57 0.70
CA ILE A 202 -13.17 0.72 1.37
C ILE A 202 -13.03 1.85 0.34
N ASN A 203 -12.28 1.63 -0.74
CA ASN A 203 -12.19 2.61 -1.82
C ASN A 203 -13.53 2.85 -2.54
N GLN A 204 -14.40 1.83 -2.58
CA GLN A 204 -15.77 1.98 -3.11
C GLN A 204 -16.62 2.90 -2.23
N PHE A 205 -16.43 2.89 -0.90
CA PHE A 205 -17.09 3.85 -0.01
C PHE A 205 -16.60 5.28 -0.22
N LEU A 206 -15.30 5.47 -0.47
CA LEU A 206 -14.69 6.80 -0.67
C LEU A 206 -15.23 7.51 -1.91
N CYS A 207 -15.47 6.79 -3.01
CA CYS A 207 -15.79 7.35 -4.31
C CYS A 207 -17.31 7.53 -4.49
N ALA A 208 -17.76 8.75 -4.77
CA ALA A 208 -19.18 9.07 -4.93
C ALA A 208 -19.85 8.33 -6.09
N GLY A 209 -19.10 7.98 -7.14
CA GLY A 209 -19.58 7.20 -8.28
C GLY A 209 -19.91 5.76 -7.95
N THR A 210 -19.32 5.19 -6.91
CA THR A 210 -19.53 3.81 -6.45
C THR A 210 -20.33 3.70 -5.17
N ASN A 211 -20.51 4.81 -4.46
CA ASN A 211 -21.26 4.91 -3.22
C ASN A 211 -22.46 5.85 -3.40
N LYS A 212 -23.63 5.28 -3.60
CA LYS A 212 -24.91 5.99 -3.77
C LYS A 212 -25.80 5.93 -2.52
N ARG A 213 -25.20 5.60 -1.36
CA ARG A 213 -25.92 5.54 -0.10
C ARG A 213 -26.43 6.92 0.32
N SER A 214 -27.57 6.92 0.98
CA SER A 214 -28.19 8.13 1.57
C SER A 214 -28.10 8.16 3.09
N ASP A 215 -27.48 7.14 3.70
CA ASP A 215 -27.24 7.07 5.14
C ASP A 215 -25.91 7.75 5.54
N GLU A 216 -25.49 7.56 6.79
CA GLU A 216 -24.30 8.13 7.37
C GLU A 216 -22.96 7.64 6.75
N TYR A 217 -22.99 6.70 5.79
CA TYR A 217 -21.84 6.18 5.06
C TYR A 217 -21.77 6.65 3.61
N GLY A 218 -22.69 7.53 3.16
CA GLY A 218 -22.76 8.03 1.79
C GLY A 218 -22.97 9.54 1.67
N GLY A 219 -22.92 10.05 0.43
CA GLY A 219 -23.12 11.47 0.14
C GLY A 219 -21.90 12.33 0.44
N ALA A 220 -21.91 13.11 1.54
CA ALA A 220 -20.84 14.04 1.92
C ALA A 220 -19.48 13.34 2.14
N PHE A 221 -18.40 14.10 1.98
CA PHE A 221 -17.03 13.57 2.16
C PHE A 221 -16.85 12.89 3.51
N GLU A 222 -17.31 13.51 4.59
CA GLU A 222 -17.21 13.02 5.98
C GLU A 222 -17.90 11.67 6.16
N ASN A 223 -19.00 11.45 5.48
CA ASN A 223 -19.72 10.18 5.50
C ASN A 223 -18.99 9.11 4.69
N ARG A 224 -18.48 9.46 3.51
CA ARG A 224 -17.77 8.50 2.64
C ARG A 224 -16.47 7.98 3.26
N ILE A 225 -15.80 8.77 4.08
CA ILE A 225 -14.57 8.36 4.80
C ILE A 225 -14.86 7.66 6.13
N ARG A 226 -16.10 7.69 6.63
CA ARG A 226 -16.50 7.21 7.97
C ARG A 226 -16.09 5.76 8.23
N LEU A 227 -16.43 4.83 7.32
CA LEU A 227 -16.09 3.41 7.47
C LEU A 227 -14.59 3.20 7.69
N LEU A 228 -13.75 3.86 6.89
CA LEU A 228 -12.30 3.75 7.00
C LEU A 228 -11.79 4.25 8.35
N LEU A 229 -12.30 5.41 8.80
CA LEU A 229 -11.88 5.99 10.07
C LEU A 229 -12.33 5.17 11.28
N GLU A 230 -13.52 4.57 11.22
CA GLU A 230 -14.01 3.66 12.26
C GLU A 230 -13.13 2.40 12.35
N ILE A 231 -12.85 1.75 11.22
CA ILE A 231 -11.94 0.60 11.16
C ILE A 231 -10.56 0.96 11.73
N LEU A 232 -9.99 2.09 11.31
CA LEU A 232 -8.68 2.54 11.80
C LEU A 232 -8.67 2.70 13.32
N ARG A 233 -9.65 3.44 13.88
CA ARG A 233 -9.74 3.66 15.32
C ARG A 233 -9.93 2.37 16.11
N GLU A 234 -10.80 1.49 15.64
CA GLU A 234 -11.09 0.22 16.31
C GLU A 234 -9.87 -0.72 16.29
N ILE A 235 -9.12 -0.80 15.17
CA ILE A 235 -7.86 -1.55 15.13
C ILE A 235 -6.82 -0.95 16.09
N LYS A 236 -6.67 0.38 16.11
CA LYS A 236 -5.73 1.06 17.02
C LYS A 236 -6.07 0.80 18.47
N ALA A 237 -7.36 0.74 18.82
CA ALA A 237 -7.82 0.45 20.17
C ALA A 237 -7.65 -1.03 20.57
N GLY A 238 -7.89 -1.96 19.61
CA GLY A 238 -8.01 -3.40 19.93
C GLY A 238 -6.75 -4.23 19.68
N ALA A 239 -5.90 -3.88 18.71
CA ALA A 239 -4.83 -4.79 18.29
C ALA A 239 -3.43 -4.42 18.76
N ASN A 240 -3.20 -3.21 19.31
CA ASN A 240 -1.88 -2.71 19.73
C ASN A 240 -0.78 -3.00 18.68
N ILE A 241 -1.02 -2.58 17.44
CA ILE A 241 -0.15 -2.79 16.27
C ILE A 241 -0.03 -1.48 15.50
N ALA A 242 1.07 -1.28 14.75
CA ALA A 242 1.16 -0.14 13.84
C ALA A 242 0.16 -0.30 12.67
N VAL A 243 -0.51 0.79 12.29
CA VAL A 243 -1.56 0.76 11.26
C VAL A 243 -1.25 1.77 10.16
N GLY A 244 -1.02 1.27 8.97
CA GLY A 244 -0.98 2.08 7.76
C GLY A 244 -2.26 1.99 6.95
N VAL A 245 -2.41 2.94 6.03
CA VAL A 245 -3.53 2.95 5.09
C VAL A 245 -3.02 3.12 3.66
N ARG A 246 -3.40 2.21 2.77
CA ARG A 246 -3.14 2.39 1.35
C ARG A 246 -4.34 3.03 0.67
N ILE A 247 -4.10 4.13 -0.04
CA ILE A 247 -5.14 4.89 -0.73
C ILE A 247 -4.90 4.95 -2.24
N SER A 248 -5.98 5.04 -3.04
CA SER A 248 -5.92 5.52 -4.41
C SER A 248 -6.15 7.02 -4.40
N ALA A 249 -5.10 7.81 -4.61
CA ALA A 249 -5.14 9.27 -4.51
C ALA A 249 -5.99 9.94 -5.61
N SER A 250 -6.40 9.20 -6.62
CA SER A 250 -7.36 9.63 -7.65
C SER A 250 -8.06 8.41 -8.23
N SER A 251 -9.35 8.54 -8.51
CA SER A 251 -10.14 7.54 -9.23
C SER A 251 -9.86 7.54 -10.73
N TRP A 252 -9.21 8.61 -11.25
CA TRP A 252 -9.01 8.91 -12.67
C TRP A 252 -10.33 9.14 -13.43
N LEU A 253 -11.40 9.47 -12.72
CA LEU A 253 -12.68 9.88 -13.28
C LEU A 253 -12.94 11.34 -12.89
N LYS A 254 -13.21 12.19 -13.88
CA LYS A 254 -13.47 13.63 -13.64
C LYS A 254 -14.71 13.82 -12.78
N GLY A 255 -14.59 14.65 -11.74
CA GLY A 255 -15.68 14.96 -10.81
C GLY A 255 -15.98 13.89 -9.77
N ASP A 256 -15.12 12.87 -9.65
CA ASP A 256 -15.15 11.89 -8.58
C ASP A 256 -13.89 12.05 -7.67
N TRP A 257 -13.50 11.02 -6.94
CA TRP A 257 -12.38 11.07 -5.99
C TRP A 257 -11.07 11.54 -6.63
N ASP A 258 -10.49 12.59 -6.10
CA ASP A 258 -9.29 13.25 -6.60
C ASP A 258 -8.20 13.44 -5.53
N VAL A 259 -7.11 14.09 -5.91
CA VAL A 259 -5.97 14.35 -5.02
C VAL A 259 -6.31 15.31 -3.88
N GLU A 260 -7.26 16.22 -4.07
CA GLU A 260 -7.66 17.19 -3.03
C GLU A 260 -8.44 16.48 -1.93
N GLU A 261 -9.38 15.60 -2.29
CA GLU A 261 -10.08 14.74 -1.33
C GLU A 261 -9.11 13.79 -0.62
N SER A 262 -8.12 13.25 -1.34
CA SER A 262 -7.08 12.38 -0.76
C SER A 262 -6.18 13.11 0.23
N VAL A 263 -5.88 14.38 0.00
CA VAL A 263 -5.15 15.24 0.95
C VAL A 263 -5.98 15.52 2.20
N LYS A 264 -7.28 15.77 2.06
CA LYS A 264 -8.20 15.90 3.20
C LYS A 264 -8.26 14.59 4.00
N LEU A 265 -8.43 13.46 3.32
CA LEU A 265 -8.43 12.14 3.96
C LEU A 265 -7.11 11.87 4.69
N ALA A 266 -5.96 12.21 4.10
CA ALA A 266 -4.66 11.98 4.73
C ALA A 266 -4.53 12.69 6.09
N ARG A 267 -5.02 13.92 6.21
CA ARG A 267 -5.07 14.65 7.48
C ARG A 267 -5.98 13.97 8.51
N GLU A 268 -7.15 13.50 8.07
CA GLU A 268 -8.04 12.75 8.97
C GLU A 268 -7.45 11.40 9.39
N LEU A 269 -6.72 10.71 8.51
CA LEU A 269 -6.00 9.48 8.86
C LEU A 269 -4.93 9.73 9.93
N GLU A 270 -4.08 10.76 9.75
CA GLU A 270 -3.08 11.15 10.75
C GLU A 270 -3.73 11.49 12.10
N LYS A 271 -4.79 12.32 12.10
CA LYS A 271 -5.53 12.71 13.28
C LYS A 271 -6.17 11.54 14.02
N ASN A 272 -6.56 10.48 13.29
CA ASN A 272 -7.16 9.26 13.83
C ASN A 272 -6.13 8.16 14.12
N GLY A 273 -4.83 8.48 14.09
CA GLY A 273 -3.75 7.62 14.58
C GLY A 273 -3.17 6.65 13.56
N ALA A 274 -3.31 6.91 12.26
CA ALA A 274 -2.54 6.17 11.25
C ALA A 274 -1.04 6.39 11.46
N ASP A 275 -0.25 5.34 11.29
CA ASP A 275 1.20 5.39 11.46
C ASP A 275 1.96 5.63 10.14
N PHE A 276 1.34 5.34 9.00
CA PHE A 276 1.86 5.66 7.67
C PHE A 276 0.74 5.68 6.60
N ILE A 277 1.02 6.31 5.47
CA ILE A 277 0.13 6.30 4.30
C ILE A 277 0.89 5.80 3.08
N HIS A 278 0.34 4.82 2.37
CA HIS A 278 0.90 4.27 1.13
C HIS A 278 0.06 4.76 -0.06
N VAL A 279 0.66 5.62 -0.89
CA VAL A 279 -0.07 6.37 -1.92
C VAL A 279 0.05 5.71 -3.29
N SER A 280 -1.09 5.21 -3.78
CA SER A 280 -1.29 4.68 -5.13
C SER A 280 -2.34 5.52 -5.87
N ALA A 281 -2.87 5.04 -7.01
CA ALA A 281 -3.96 5.71 -7.73
C ALA A 281 -4.71 4.73 -8.65
N GLY A 282 -5.96 5.07 -8.97
CA GLY A 282 -6.79 4.36 -9.94
C GLY A 282 -7.39 3.03 -9.43
N GLY A 283 -7.92 2.27 -10.35
CA GLY A 283 -8.46 0.93 -10.12
C GLY A 283 -9.92 0.89 -9.66
N VAL A 284 -10.56 2.04 -9.44
CA VAL A 284 -11.96 2.14 -8.98
C VAL A 284 -12.93 1.78 -10.11
N TYR A 285 -12.66 2.23 -11.32
CA TYR A 285 -13.51 2.08 -12.49
C TYR A 285 -12.80 1.27 -13.57
N ALA A 286 -13.55 0.46 -14.33
CA ALA A 286 -13.06 -0.27 -15.47
C ALA A 286 -12.74 0.67 -16.65
N LYS A 287 -13.51 1.74 -16.81
CA LYS A 287 -13.29 2.79 -17.81
C LYS A 287 -13.07 4.12 -17.11
N VAL A 288 -12.07 4.87 -17.52
CA VAL A 288 -11.66 6.16 -16.95
C VAL A 288 -11.29 7.13 -18.06
N ASP A 289 -11.45 8.42 -17.81
CA ASP A 289 -11.23 9.50 -18.78
C ASP A 289 -9.95 10.31 -18.54
N SER A 290 -9.33 10.16 -17.40
CA SER A 290 -8.17 10.97 -16.98
C SER A 290 -6.99 10.16 -16.45
N ALA A 291 -6.85 8.90 -16.85
CA ALA A 291 -5.70 8.08 -16.48
C ALA A 291 -4.39 8.68 -17.02
N PRO A 292 -3.34 8.79 -16.20
CA PRO A 292 -2.04 9.25 -16.67
C PRO A 292 -1.38 8.19 -17.58
N LYS A 293 -0.41 8.62 -18.40
CA LYS A 293 0.48 7.66 -19.06
C LYS A 293 1.25 6.88 -17.98
N PHE A 294 1.27 5.56 -18.10
CA PHE A 294 2.02 4.68 -17.19
C PHE A 294 3.52 4.72 -17.49
N THR A 295 4.17 5.78 -17.04
CA THR A 295 5.62 5.98 -17.11
C THR A 295 6.25 5.76 -15.74
N PRO A 296 7.58 5.53 -15.62
CA PRO A 296 8.23 5.51 -14.32
C PRO A 296 7.86 6.73 -13.47
N LEU A 297 7.61 6.52 -12.18
CA LEU A 297 7.26 7.56 -11.20
C LEU A 297 5.89 8.24 -11.44
N TYR A 298 4.98 7.68 -12.24
CA TYR A 298 3.73 8.33 -12.63
C TYR A 298 2.80 8.70 -11.44
N GLN A 299 2.99 8.09 -10.28
CA GLN A 299 2.24 8.39 -9.05
C GLN A 299 2.99 9.31 -8.06
N ALA A 300 4.23 9.70 -8.36
CA ALA A 300 5.06 10.49 -7.45
C ALA A 300 4.42 11.83 -7.05
N GLY A 301 3.72 12.50 -7.98
CA GLY A 301 3.01 13.75 -7.70
C GLY A 301 1.90 13.59 -6.64
N TYR A 302 1.19 12.47 -6.64
CA TYR A 302 0.18 12.15 -5.61
C TYR A 302 0.82 11.93 -4.24
N ALA A 303 1.93 11.17 -4.19
CA ALA A 303 2.67 10.95 -2.95
C ALA A 303 3.19 12.27 -2.38
N LYS A 304 3.73 13.18 -3.21
CA LYS A 304 4.19 14.50 -2.79
C LYS A 304 3.06 15.36 -2.22
N ALA A 305 1.88 15.36 -2.85
CA ALA A 305 0.73 16.10 -2.37
C ALA A 305 0.29 15.65 -0.97
N VAL A 306 0.22 14.32 -0.76
CA VAL A 306 -0.08 13.74 0.56
C VAL A 306 1.03 14.03 1.56
N LYS A 307 2.31 13.84 1.19
CA LYS A 307 3.48 14.11 2.04
C LYS A 307 3.51 15.55 2.57
N ASN A 308 3.15 16.51 1.73
CA ASN A 308 3.08 17.92 2.14
C ASN A 308 1.96 18.22 3.15
N ALA A 309 1.01 17.31 3.33
CA ALA A 309 -0.19 17.52 4.15
C ALA A 309 -0.12 16.86 5.53
N VAL A 310 0.81 15.91 5.73
CA VAL A 310 0.93 15.10 6.96
C VAL A 310 2.38 15.02 7.44
N LYS A 311 2.56 14.67 8.71
CA LYS A 311 3.87 14.45 9.36
C LYS A 311 4.25 12.98 9.44
N ILE A 312 3.26 12.08 9.41
CA ILE A 312 3.50 10.63 9.40
C ILE A 312 4.18 10.19 8.10
N PRO A 313 4.94 9.08 8.10
CA PRO A 313 5.59 8.56 6.92
C PRO A 313 4.65 8.31 5.75
N VAL A 314 5.08 8.73 4.56
CA VAL A 314 4.37 8.51 3.29
C VAL A 314 5.20 7.62 2.39
N PHE A 315 4.61 6.55 1.85
CA PHE A 315 5.25 5.66 0.88
C PHE A 315 4.78 5.97 -0.53
N ALA A 316 5.73 6.11 -1.45
CA ALA A 316 5.45 6.24 -2.88
C ALA A 316 5.60 4.91 -3.59
N VAL A 317 4.74 4.65 -4.56
CA VAL A 317 4.78 3.49 -5.46
C VAL A 317 4.46 3.94 -6.89
N GLY A 318 4.82 3.18 -7.90
CA GLY A 318 4.40 3.44 -9.29
C GLY A 318 5.52 3.34 -10.31
N LEU A 319 5.76 2.12 -10.83
CA LEU A 319 6.78 1.82 -11.84
C LEU A 319 8.18 2.32 -11.48
N ILE A 320 8.55 2.28 -10.21
CA ILE A 320 9.89 2.58 -9.71
C ILE A 320 10.74 1.33 -9.94
N THR A 321 11.84 1.47 -10.68
CA THR A 321 12.67 0.34 -11.14
C THR A 321 14.17 0.51 -10.95
N LYS A 322 14.62 1.72 -10.55
CA LYS A 322 16.04 2.03 -10.39
C LYS A 322 16.33 2.56 -8.98
N ALA A 323 17.51 2.23 -8.45
CA ALA A 323 17.97 2.76 -7.16
C ALA A 323 18.08 4.29 -7.18
N SER A 324 18.54 4.86 -8.28
CA SER A 324 18.62 6.32 -8.48
C SER A 324 17.24 7.01 -8.48
N GLU A 325 16.18 6.34 -8.96
CA GLU A 325 14.79 6.83 -8.87
C GLU A 325 14.32 6.84 -7.40
N CYS A 326 14.63 5.78 -6.65
CA CYS A 326 14.30 5.70 -5.22
C CYS A 326 14.96 6.83 -4.43
N GLU A 327 16.27 7.02 -4.60
CA GLU A 327 17.02 8.08 -3.91
C GLU A 327 16.54 9.47 -4.30
N ALA A 328 16.23 9.69 -5.59
CA ALA A 328 15.72 10.98 -6.07
C ALA A 328 14.37 11.35 -5.42
N LEU A 329 13.46 10.37 -5.23
CA LEU A 329 12.19 10.60 -4.53
C LEU A 329 12.40 11.01 -3.07
N LEU A 330 13.34 10.36 -2.38
CA LEU A 330 13.66 10.62 -0.98
C LEU A 330 14.38 11.98 -0.80
N LEU A 331 15.36 12.28 -1.66
CA LEU A 331 16.08 13.57 -1.64
C LEU A 331 15.18 14.75 -2.02
N GLY A 332 14.23 14.52 -2.95
CA GLY A 332 13.21 15.51 -3.34
C GLY A 332 12.09 15.68 -2.33
N ASP A 333 12.17 14.96 -1.19
CA ASP A 333 11.13 14.95 -0.16
C ASP A 333 9.73 14.64 -0.72
N VAL A 334 9.69 13.73 -1.72
CA VAL A 334 8.43 13.26 -2.33
C VAL A 334 7.76 12.23 -1.42
N CYS A 335 8.54 11.44 -0.71
CA CYS A 335 8.09 10.41 0.20
C CYS A 335 9.15 10.11 1.27
N ASP A 336 8.79 9.32 2.28
CA ASP A 336 9.69 8.84 3.32
C ASP A 336 10.18 7.42 3.06
N GLY A 337 9.43 6.63 2.31
CA GLY A 337 9.77 5.28 1.89
C GLY A 337 9.32 4.99 0.46
N VAL A 338 10.01 4.08 -0.20
CA VAL A 338 9.76 3.70 -1.60
C VAL A 338 9.26 2.26 -1.65
N ALA A 339 8.01 2.10 -2.11
CA ALA A 339 7.38 0.80 -2.23
C ALA A 339 7.57 0.25 -3.66
N LEU A 340 8.24 -0.89 -3.75
CA LEU A 340 8.53 -1.57 -5.00
C LEU A 340 7.59 -2.77 -5.18
N GLY A 341 6.89 -2.81 -6.31
CA GLY A 341 6.03 -3.94 -6.68
C GLY A 341 6.72 -4.87 -7.66
N ARG A 342 6.32 -4.80 -8.93
CA ARG A 342 6.80 -5.68 -10.01
C ARG A 342 8.32 -5.76 -10.14
N GLU A 343 9.05 -4.73 -9.73
CA GLU A 343 10.51 -4.78 -9.70
C GLU A 343 11.01 -5.86 -8.74
N LEU A 344 10.46 -5.95 -7.52
CA LEU A 344 10.81 -7.02 -6.59
C LEU A 344 10.30 -8.42 -6.98
N LEU A 345 9.34 -8.52 -7.92
CA LEU A 345 9.02 -9.82 -8.54
C LEU A 345 10.11 -10.27 -9.49
N ARG A 346 10.64 -9.35 -10.33
CA ARG A 346 11.71 -9.63 -11.29
C ARG A 346 13.07 -9.80 -10.62
N ASN A 347 13.37 -8.92 -9.67
CA ASN A 347 14.68 -8.84 -9.00
C ASN A 347 14.51 -8.81 -7.47
N PRO A 348 14.45 -9.96 -6.79
CA PRO A 348 14.32 -10.02 -5.34
C PRO A 348 15.55 -9.45 -4.61
N TYR A 349 16.68 -9.30 -5.28
CA TYR A 349 17.94 -8.76 -4.76
C TYR A 349 18.18 -7.30 -5.16
N PHE A 350 17.12 -6.57 -5.52
CA PHE A 350 17.17 -5.16 -5.90
C PHE A 350 17.96 -4.32 -4.88
N ALA A 351 17.73 -4.52 -3.57
CA ALA A 351 18.41 -3.74 -2.55
C ALA A 351 19.91 -4.00 -2.53
N PHE A 352 20.39 -5.22 -2.82
CA PHE A 352 21.82 -5.50 -2.93
C PHE A 352 22.45 -4.78 -4.13
N GLY A 353 21.76 -4.77 -5.29
CA GLY A 353 22.18 -3.99 -6.44
C GLY A 353 22.29 -2.49 -6.13
N ALA A 354 21.30 -1.96 -5.42
CA ALA A 354 21.30 -0.56 -4.97
C ALA A 354 22.43 -0.26 -3.96
N MET A 355 22.70 -1.16 -3.01
CA MET A 355 23.83 -1.05 -2.08
C MET A 355 25.16 -0.99 -2.83
N LYS A 356 25.36 -1.84 -3.83
CA LYS A 356 26.57 -1.80 -4.69
C LYS A 356 26.68 -0.49 -5.46
N GLU A 357 25.56 -0.05 -6.11
CA GLU A 357 25.51 1.19 -6.89
C GLU A 357 25.91 2.40 -6.05
N PHE A 358 25.51 2.42 -4.78
CA PHE A 358 25.74 3.58 -3.88
C PHE A 358 26.95 3.42 -2.95
N GLY A 359 27.74 2.35 -3.10
CA GLY A 359 28.97 2.14 -2.32
C GLY A 359 28.72 1.67 -0.88
N GLU A 360 27.57 1.01 -0.62
CA GLU A 360 27.13 0.49 0.69
C GLU A 360 27.23 -1.05 0.74
N SER A 361 28.14 -1.65 -0.04
CA SER A 361 28.26 -3.12 -0.18
C SER A 361 28.55 -3.85 1.13
N GLU A 362 29.06 -3.16 2.14
CA GLU A 362 29.27 -3.71 3.48
C GLU A 362 27.95 -4.12 4.17
N LYS A 363 26.83 -3.54 3.76
CA LYS A 363 25.49 -3.85 4.27
C LYS A 363 24.86 -5.10 3.63
N ILE A 364 25.50 -5.65 2.59
CA ILE A 364 25.02 -6.87 1.91
C ILE A 364 25.22 -8.07 2.84
N GLU A 365 24.22 -8.97 2.85
CA GLU A 365 24.29 -10.23 3.61
C GLU A 365 25.56 -11.02 3.24
N ASN A 366 26.32 -11.48 4.25
CA ASN A 366 27.64 -12.07 4.08
C ASN A 366 27.67 -13.22 3.06
N ALA A 367 26.62 -14.05 3.04
CA ALA A 367 26.52 -15.16 2.11
C ALA A 367 26.55 -14.73 0.62
N TYR A 368 26.16 -13.47 0.33
CA TYR A 368 26.05 -12.93 -1.02
C TYR A 368 27.15 -11.93 -1.39
N LYS A 369 27.98 -11.49 -0.46
CA LYS A 369 29.01 -10.45 -0.70
C LYS A 369 29.94 -10.75 -1.88
N ARG A 370 30.22 -12.04 -2.15
CA ARG A 370 31.10 -12.43 -3.27
C ARG A 370 30.51 -12.10 -4.65
N ALA A 371 29.18 -11.90 -4.73
CA ALA A 371 28.49 -11.60 -5.98
C ALA A 371 28.43 -10.08 -6.29
N TYR A 372 28.75 -9.24 -5.31
CA TYR A 372 28.66 -7.79 -5.37
C TYR A 372 29.98 -7.10 -5.00
#